data_48620f33621e1d6a109745c0ec94270c
#
_entry.id   48620f33621e1d6a109745c0ec94270c
#
_cell.length_a   1.000
_cell.length_b   1.000
_cell.length_c   1.000
_cell.angle_alpha   90.00
_cell.angle_beta   90.00
_cell.angle_gamma   90.00
#
_symmetry.space_group_name_H-M   'P 1'
#
loop_
_entity.id
_entity.type
_entity.pdbx_description
1 polymer ?
#
loop_
_entity_poly.entity_id
_entity_poly.type
_entity_poly.pdbx_seq_one_letter_code
_entity_poly.pdbx_strand_id
1 'polypeptide(L)'
;MKKYLILALFLFSCERPEFLFTDGKGAKFADYEDQIIFLNIWADWCPPCIIEFPYFNEINEEPNVTVIGFHFDQFDILPNEEVNRLMNKFNVDFKNLSTDPRNLWSLDLPDSVPTTYIIKNGEILDTITYPLTPEKLRELVASN
;
A
#
# COMPACT_ATOMS: atom_id res chain seq x y z
N MET A 1 -47.68 11.82 -34.71
CA MET A 1 -47.13 11.62 -33.39
C MET A 1 -45.63 11.31 -33.48
N LYS A 2 -44.76 12.31 -33.21
CA LYS A 2 -43.30 12.13 -33.28
C LYS A 2 -42.81 11.51 -31.97
N LYS A 3 -42.32 10.25 -32.05
CA LYS A 3 -41.65 9.59 -30.94
C LYS A 3 -40.24 10.18 -30.82
N TYR A 4 -39.96 10.95 -29.80
CA TYR A 4 -38.59 11.39 -29.46
C TYR A 4 -37.88 10.23 -28.75
N LEU A 5 -36.92 9.61 -29.47
CA LEU A 5 -36.01 8.63 -28.93
C LEU A 5 -34.94 9.40 -28.13
N ILE A 6 -35.08 9.41 -26.81
CA ILE A 6 -34.05 9.98 -25.90
C ILE A 6 -32.92 8.97 -25.83
N LEU A 7 -31.86 9.24 -26.58
CA LEU A 7 -30.60 8.52 -26.52
C LEU A 7 -29.85 8.95 -25.23
N ALA A 8 -30.00 8.17 -24.17
CA ALA A 8 -29.23 8.39 -22.93
C ALA A 8 -27.77 8.06 -23.21
N LEU A 9 -26.95 9.08 -23.43
CA LEU A 9 -25.49 8.95 -23.45
C LEU A 9 -25.03 8.66 -22.02
N PHE A 10 -24.73 7.39 -21.72
CA PHE A 10 -23.95 6.99 -20.57
C PHE A 10 -22.52 7.48 -20.78
N LEU A 11 -22.19 8.63 -20.22
CA LEU A 11 -20.80 9.08 -20.07
C LEU A 11 -20.13 8.15 -19.06
N PHE A 12 -19.45 7.13 -19.53
CA PHE A 12 -18.47 6.41 -18.72
C PHE A 12 -17.36 7.39 -18.40
N SER A 13 -17.46 8.05 -17.24
CA SER A 13 -16.37 8.81 -16.65
C SER A 13 -15.28 7.79 -16.28
N CYS A 14 -14.25 7.66 -17.10
CA CYS A 14 -13.05 6.91 -16.77
C CYS A 14 -12.27 7.76 -15.75
N GLU A 15 -12.60 7.62 -14.49
CA GLU A 15 -11.92 8.33 -13.41
C GLU A 15 -10.48 7.83 -13.30
N ARG A 16 -9.52 8.78 -13.34
CA ARG A 16 -8.09 8.46 -13.26
C ARG A 16 -7.73 7.98 -11.85
N PRO A 17 -6.83 6.98 -11.72
CA PRO A 17 -6.32 6.58 -10.43
C PRO A 17 -5.53 7.74 -9.78
N GLU A 18 -5.55 7.79 -8.44
CA GLU A 18 -4.82 8.79 -7.67
C GLU A 18 -3.39 8.32 -7.38
N PHE A 19 -3.17 7.00 -7.36
CA PHE A 19 -1.85 6.39 -7.22
C PHE A 19 -1.76 5.04 -7.93
N LEU A 20 -0.53 4.58 -8.14
CA LEU A 20 -0.21 3.37 -8.90
C LEU A 20 0.59 2.38 -8.05
N PHE A 21 0.40 1.09 -8.35
CA PHE A 21 1.20 -0.01 -7.85
C PHE A 21 2.23 -0.48 -8.88
N THR A 22 3.24 -1.22 -8.44
CA THR A 22 4.31 -1.74 -9.31
C THR A 22 3.82 -2.75 -10.35
N ASP A 23 2.64 -3.35 -10.15
CA ASP A 23 1.97 -4.23 -11.12
C ASP A 23 1.23 -3.45 -12.23
N GLY A 24 1.29 -2.12 -12.21
CA GLY A 24 0.65 -1.22 -13.18
C GLY A 24 -0.82 -0.91 -12.87
N LYS A 25 -1.41 -1.51 -11.84
CA LYS A 25 -2.78 -1.19 -11.41
C LYS A 25 -2.82 0.12 -10.66
N GLY A 26 -3.91 0.84 -10.82
CA GLY A 26 -4.17 2.08 -10.08
C GLY A 26 -5.24 1.89 -9.01
N ALA A 27 -5.27 2.82 -8.06
CA ALA A 27 -6.28 2.88 -7.02
C ALA A 27 -6.58 4.34 -6.64
N LYS A 28 -7.63 4.51 -5.83
CA LYS A 28 -8.04 5.79 -5.24
C LYS A 28 -8.04 5.67 -3.73
N PHE A 29 -7.94 6.79 -3.04
CA PHE A 29 -8.07 6.82 -1.58
C PHE A 29 -9.43 6.31 -1.10
N ALA A 30 -10.50 6.57 -1.86
CA ALA A 30 -11.83 6.07 -1.56
C ALA A 30 -11.93 4.53 -1.52
N ASP A 31 -11.06 3.81 -2.22
CA ASP A 31 -11.02 2.34 -2.20
C ASP A 31 -10.56 1.79 -0.83
N TYR A 32 -9.97 2.65 0.01
CA TYR A 32 -9.39 2.32 1.32
C TYR A 32 -10.05 3.09 2.48
N GLU A 33 -11.21 3.69 2.22
CA GLU A 33 -11.98 4.37 3.27
C GLU A 33 -12.31 3.39 4.41
N ASP A 34 -12.13 3.84 5.64
CA ASP A 34 -12.31 3.04 6.88
C ASP A 34 -11.37 1.83 7.05
N GLN A 35 -10.44 1.61 6.13
CA GLN A 35 -9.43 0.57 6.30
C GLN A 35 -8.22 1.08 7.11
N ILE A 36 -7.61 0.17 7.85
CA ILE A 36 -6.29 0.40 8.46
C ILE A 36 -5.25 -0.01 7.41
N ILE A 37 -4.42 0.95 7.00
CA ILE A 37 -3.34 0.70 6.06
C ILE A 37 -2.03 0.58 6.84
N PHE A 38 -1.34 -0.55 6.66
CA PHE A 38 0.05 -0.72 7.06
C PHE A 38 0.93 -0.43 5.84
N LEU A 39 1.48 0.78 5.77
CA LEU A 39 2.46 1.14 4.75
C LEU A 39 3.85 0.73 5.24
N ASN A 40 4.37 -0.39 4.72
CA ASN A 40 5.65 -0.95 5.10
C ASN A 40 6.74 -0.53 4.11
N ILE A 41 7.72 0.24 4.60
CA ILE A 41 8.93 0.57 3.86
C ILE A 41 9.97 -0.51 4.13
N TRP A 42 10.40 -1.21 3.09
CA TRP A 42 11.25 -2.39 3.17
C TRP A 42 12.40 -2.35 2.16
N ALA A 43 13.38 -3.24 2.31
CA ALA A 43 14.43 -3.46 1.34
C ALA A 43 14.84 -4.93 1.28
N ASP A 44 15.37 -5.37 0.14
CA ASP A 44 15.86 -6.74 -0.06
C ASP A 44 17.16 -7.04 0.72
N TRP A 45 17.92 -5.99 1.02
CA TRP A 45 19.13 -6.04 1.87
C TRP A 45 18.82 -5.88 3.38
N CYS A 46 17.55 -5.90 3.78
CA CYS A 46 17.09 -5.77 5.17
C CYS A 46 16.54 -7.11 5.68
N PRO A 47 17.36 -7.95 6.38
CA PRO A 47 16.89 -9.24 6.87
C PRO A 47 15.65 -9.16 7.79
N PRO A 48 15.53 -8.20 8.73
CA PRO A 48 14.32 -8.06 9.53
C PRO A 48 13.06 -7.80 8.70
N CYS A 49 13.15 -7.03 7.59
CA CYS A 49 12.03 -6.78 6.70
C CYS A 49 11.51 -8.09 6.07
N ILE A 50 12.43 -8.94 5.64
CA ILE A 50 12.08 -10.23 4.99
C ILE A 50 11.38 -11.17 5.99
N ILE A 51 11.76 -11.12 7.26
CA ILE A 51 11.15 -11.93 8.32
C ILE A 51 9.70 -11.50 8.57
N GLU A 52 9.34 -10.23 8.38
CA GLU A 52 7.99 -9.71 8.58
C GLU A 52 7.01 -10.09 7.47
N PHE A 53 7.47 -10.39 6.26
CA PHE A 53 6.58 -10.60 5.11
C PHE A 53 5.49 -11.65 5.33
N PRO A 54 5.75 -12.84 5.90
CA PRO A 54 4.69 -13.79 6.20
C PRO A 54 3.62 -13.23 7.15
N TYR A 55 4.01 -12.38 8.10
CA TYR A 55 3.11 -11.76 9.06
C TYR A 55 2.24 -10.69 8.40
N PHE A 56 2.83 -9.90 7.50
CA PHE A 56 2.08 -8.94 6.70
C PHE A 56 1.16 -9.60 5.69
N ASN A 57 1.57 -10.70 5.06
CA ASN A 57 0.68 -11.49 4.20
C ASN A 57 -0.54 -11.98 4.99
N GLU A 58 -0.34 -12.54 6.20
CA GLU A 58 -1.43 -13.02 7.06
C GLU A 58 -2.38 -11.89 7.45
N ILE A 59 -1.86 -10.77 7.96
CA ILE A 59 -2.72 -9.66 8.43
C ILE A 59 -3.46 -8.96 7.29
N ASN A 60 -2.93 -8.99 6.07
CA ASN A 60 -3.56 -8.42 4.88
C ASN A 60 -4.85 -9.15 4.48
N GLU A 61 -5.08 -10.37 4.99
CA GLU A 61 -6.33 -11.13 4.79
C GLU A 61 -7.42 -10.73 5.78
N GLU A 62 -7.10 -9.95 6.82
CA GLU A 62 -8.09 -9.52 7.80
C GLU A 62 -9.05 -8.47 7.23
N PRO A 63 -10.34 -8.50 7.60
CA PRO A 63 -11.30 -7.49 7.18
C PRO A 63 -10.87 -6.07 7.61
N ASN A 64 -11.04 -5.10 6.72
CA ASN A 64 -10.70 -3.68 6.94
C ASN A 64 -9.21 -3.42 7.23
N VAL A 65 -8.34 -4.34 6.85
CA VAL A 65 -6.87 -4.17 6.89
C VAL A 65 -6.32 -4.24 5.47
N THR A 66 -5.38 -3.38 5.17
CA THR A 66 -4.61 -3.40 3.92
C THR A 66 -3.14 -3.20 4.22
N VAL A 67 -2.31 -4.10 3.73
CA VAL A 67 -0.86 -3.91 3.72
C VAL A 67 -0.43 -3.39 2.35
N ILE A 68 0.39 -2.36 2.36
CA ILE A 68 0.99 -1.78 1.16
C ILE A 68 2.49 -1.68 1.39
N GLY A 69 3.29 -2.24 0.48
CA GLY A 69 4.74 -2.11 0.51
C GLY A 69 5.24 -0.91 -0.28
N PHE A 70 6.45 -0.48 0.04
CA PHE A 70 7.26 0.40 -0.79
C PHE A 70 8.73 0.06 -0.56
N HIS A 71 9.45 -0.29 -1.63
CA HIS A 71 10.87 -0.59 -1.50
C HIS A 71 11.68 0.68 -1.29
N PHE A 72 12.58 0.70 -0.32
CA PHE A 72 13.36 1.89 0.05
C PHE A 72 14.12 2.49 -1.14
N ASP A 73 14.73 1.64 -1.96
CA ASP A 73 15.53 2.11 -3.10
C ASP A 73 14.68 2.68 -4.26
N GLN A 74 13.33 2.55 -4.21
CA GLN A 74 12.43 3.27 -5.12
C GLN A 74 12.37 4.78 -4.85
N PHE A 75 12.80 5.24 -3.68
CA PHE A 75 12.97 6.67 -3.44
C PHE A 75 14.06 7.28 -4.32
N ASP A 76 14.92 6.44 -4.89
CA ASP A 76 15.99 6.82 -5.81
C ASP A 76 15.71 6.30 -7.23
N ILE A 77 16.14 5.11 -7.58
CA ILE A 77 16.14 4.64 -8.98
C ILE A 77 15.65 3.21 -9.20
N LEU A 78 15.22 2.46 -8.17
CA LEU A 78 14.85 1.06 -8.34
C LEU A 78 13.57 0.93 -9.20
N PRO A 79 13.63 0.26 -10.38
CA PRO A 79 12.48 0.14 -11.27
C PRO A 79 11.44 -0.87 -10.76
N ASN A 80 10.17 -0.67 -11.15
CA ASN A 80 9.04 -1.51 -10.76
C ASN A 80 9.24 -2.99 -11.09
N GLU A 81 9.85 -3.31 -12.23
CA GLU A 81 10.12 -4.70 -12.65
C GLU A 81 11.04 -5.41 -11.67
N GLU A 82 12.03 -4.70 -11.15
CA GLU A 82 12.94 -5.27 -10.15
C GLU A 82 12.25 -5.43 -8.81
N VAL A 83 11.42 -4.48 -8.37
CA VAL A 83 10.59 -4.61 -7.16
C VAL A 83 9.69 -5.83 -7.26
N ASN A 84 8.98 -6.00 -8.38
CA ASN A 84 8.10 -7.15 -8.60
C ASN A 84 8.87 -8.48 -8.58
N ARG A 85 10.09 -8.51 -9.13
CA ARG A 85 10.97 -9.68 -9.06
C ARG A 85 11.35 -10.02 -7.62
N LEU A 86 11.67 -9.01 -6.80
CA LEU A 86 12.01 -9.18 -5.39
C LEU A 86 10.80 -9.63 -4.57
N MET A 87 9.62 -9.05 -4.80
CA MET A 87 8.39 -9.47 -4.16
C MET A 87 8.10 -10.96 -4.41
N ASN A 88 8.23 -11.40 -5.66
CA ASN A 88 8.07 -12.81 -6.01
C ASN A 88 9.15 -13.70 -5.33
N LYS A 89 10.39 -13.25 -5.29
CA LYS A 89 11.50 -13.97 -4.63
C LYS A 89 11.23 -14.20 -3.14
N PHE A 90 10.62 -13.23 -2.46
CA PHE A 90 10.38 -13.29 -1.02
C PHE A 90 8.94 -13.68 -0.65
N ASN A 91 8.12 -14.11 -1.63
CA ASN A 91 6.71 -14.49 -1.45
C ASN A 91 5.88 -13.39 -0.76
N VAL A 92 6.01 -12.16 -1.25
CA VAL A 92 5.20 -11.02 -0.81
C VAL A 92 3.87 -11.04 -1.56
N ASP A 93 2.75 -11.18 -0.84
CA ASP A 93 1.41 -11.29 -1.42
C ASP A 93 0.62 -9.97 -1.38
N PHE A 94 1.08 -8.98 -0.63
CA PHE A 94 0.48 -7.63 -0.62
C PHE A 94 1.04 -6.77 -1.77
N LYS A 95 0.32 -5.69 -2.11
CA LYS A 95 0.71 -4.78 -3.19
C LYS A 95 1.87 -3.87 -2.79
N ASN A 96 2.68 -3.47 -3.77
CA ASN A 96 3.74 -2.49 -3.56
C ASN A 96 3.46 -1.23 -4.40
N LEU A 97 3.61 -0.05 -3.80
CA LEU A 97 3.42 1.22 -4.51
C LEU A 97 4.50 1.44 -5.57
N SER A 98 4.08 2.01 -6.69
CA SER A 98 4.95 2.67 -7.66
C SER A 98 4.99 4.18 -7.43
N THR A 99 3.89 4.75 -6.96
CA THR A 99 3.81 6.16 -6.59
C THR A 99 4.57 6.41 -5.28
N ASP A 100 5.40 7.44 -5.24
CA ASP A 100 6.14 7.82 -4.04
C ASP A 100 5.18 8.16 -2.89
N PRO A 101 5.24 7.43 -1.77
CA PRO A 101 4.31 7.61 -0.65
C PRO A 101 4.43 8.98 0.03
N ARG A 102 5.56 9.68 -0.11
CA ARG A 102 5.71 11.05 0.41
C ARG A 102 4.73 12.02 -0.23
N ASN A 103 4.38 11.78 -1.50
CA ASN A 103 3.40 12.59 -2.22
C ASN A 103 1.96 12.26 -1.85
N LEU A 104 1.70 11.08 -1.26
CA LEU A 104 0.36 10.63 -0.90
C LEU A 104 -0.03 11.02 0.53
N TRP A 105 0.90 10.92 1.47
CA TRP A 105 0.63 11.13 2.91
C TRP A 105 1.52 12.18 3.56
N SER A 106 2.28 12.97 2.79
CA SER A 106 3.18 14.01 3.30
C SER A 106 4.16 13.51 4.37
N LEU A 107 4.58 12.24 4.25
CA LEU A 107 5.56 11.65 5.14
C LEU A 107 6.99 12.05 4.75
N ASP A 108 7.89 12.03 5.72
CA ASP A 108 9.31 12.23 5.49
C ASP A 108 9.98 10.93 4.99
N LEU A 109 11.17 11.09 4.40
CA LEU A 109 12.00 9.94 4.07
C LEU A 109 12.38 9.22 5.37
N PRO A 110 12.08 7.91 5.52
CA PRO A 110 12.46 7.20 6.73
C PRO A 110 13.98 7.03 6.84
N ASP A 111 14.51 7.17 8.06
CA ASP A 111 15.94 7.05 8.36
C ASP A 111 16.44 5.59 8.34
N SER A 112 15.53 4.63 8.40
CA SER A 112 15.85 3.20 8.52
C SER A 112 14.73 2.31 7.97
N VAL A 113 15.07 1.06 7.71
CA VAL A 113 14.12 -0.01 7.40
C VAL A 113 14.29 -1.20 8.38
N PRO A 114 13.21 -1.89 8.77
CA PRO A 114 11.84 -1.62 8.38
C PRO A 114 11.28 -0.34 9.05
N THR A 115 10.44 0.38 8.32
CA THR A 115 9.58 1.43 8.87
C THR A 115 8.16 1.18 8.40
N THR A 116 7.22 1.11 9.35
CA THR A 116 5.80 0.90 9.05
C THR A 116 4.98 2.08 9.55
N TYR A 117 4.27 2.73 8.64
CA TYR A 117 3.29 3.76 8.97
C TYR A 117 1.91 3.12 9.10
N ILE A 118 1.20 3.46 10.17
CA ILE A 118 -0.19 3.08 10.37
C ILE A 118 -1.05 4.24 9.90
N ILE A 119 -1.86 4.00 8.87
CA ILE A 119 -2.64 5.07 8.21
C ILE A 119 -4.12 4.69 8.24
N LYS A 120 -4.98 5.66 8.54
CA LYS A 120 -6.43 5.51 8.44
C LYS A 120 -7.05 6.80 7.95
N ASN A 121 -7.94 6.70 6.96
CA ASN A 121 -8.63 7.86 6.36
C ASN A 121 -7.67 8.99 5.93
N GLY A 122 -6.49 8.62 5.43
CA GLY A 122 -5.47 9.56 4.95
C GLY A 122 -4.57 10.17 6.02
N GLU A 123 -4.80 9.85 7.31
CA GLU A 123 -3.99 10.34 8.43
C GLU A 123 -3.02 9.27 8.92
N ILE A 124 -1.77 9.66 9.20
CA ILE A 124 -0.76 8.81 9.85
C ILE A 124 -1.08 8.80 11.34
N LEU A 125 -1.47 7.63 11.87
CA LEU A 125 -1.79 7.45 13.28
C LEU A 125 -0.55 7.09 14.11
N ASP A 126 0.39 6.33 13.52
CA ASP A 126 1.62 5.90 14.19
C ASP A 126 2.73 5.61 13.16
N THR A 127 3.98 5.64 13.63
CA THR A 127 5.18 5.30 12.85
C THR A 127 6.07 4.37 13.66
N ILE A 128 6.28 3.17 13.16
CA ILE A 128 7.03 2.12 13.85
C ILE A 128 8.30 1.83 13.08
N THR A 129 9.46 1.98 13.73
CA THR A 129 10.80 1.85 13.13
C THR A 129 11.56 0.62 13.59
N TYR A 130 10.83 -0.41 14.02
CA TYR A 130 11.37 -1.70 14.43
C TYR A 130 10.54 -2.83 13.84
N PRO A 131 11.09 -4.06 13.74
CA PRO A 131 10.36 -5.20 13.19
C PRO A 131 9.10 -5.52 13.99
N LEU A 132 7.99 -5.76 13.31
CA LEU A 132 6.70 -6.10 13.90
C LEU A 132 6.55 -7.61 14.05
N THR A 133 6.02 -8.03 15.19
CA THR A 133 5.62 -9.42 15.42
C THR A 133 4.14 -9.63 15.10
N PRO A 134 3.68 -10.90 14.88
CA PRO A 134 2.26 -11.18 14.67
C PRO A 134 1.35 -10.66 15.79
N GLU A 135 1.82 -10.75 17.05
CA GLU A 135 1.09 -10.26 18.22
C GLU A 135 0.91 -8.75 18.16
N LYS A 136 1.99 -8.02 17.82
CA LYS A 136 1.95 -6.55 17.72
C LYS A 136 1.08 -6.08 16.57
N LEU A 137 1.12 -6.76 15.43
CA LEU A 137 0.22 -6.46 14.31
C LEU A 137 -1.25 -6.61 14.70
N ARG A 138 -1.62 -7.71 15.37
CA ARG A 138 -2.99 -7.91 15.86
C ARG A 138 -3.41 -6.87 16.90
N GLU A 139 -2.50 -6.49 17.82
CA GLU A 139 -2.74 -5.40 18.78
C GLU A 139 -3.05 -4.08 18.06
N LEU A 140 -2.25 -3.72 17.05
CA LEU A 140 -2.44 -2.50 16.27
C LEU A 140 -3.76 -2.46 15.51
N VAL A 141 -4.18 -3.60 14.96
CA VAL A 141 -5.51 -3.71 14.31
C VAL A 141 -6.63 -3.54 15.32
N ALA A 142 -6.51 -4.14 16.50
CA ALA A 142 -7.56 -4.07 17.53
C ALA A 142 -7.68 -2.67 18.17
N SER A 143 -6.63 -1.86 18.14
CA SER A 143 -6.59 -0.51 18.77
C SER A 143 -6.99 0.64 17.84
N ASN A 144 -7.12 0.41 16.54
CA ASN A 144 -7.41 1.42 15.50
C ASN A 144 -8.63 1.09 14.66
#